data_67847c114319dd1cc9e5d9164f1f8035
#
_entry.id   67847c114319dd1cc9e5d9164f1f8035
#
_cell.length_a   1.000
_cell.length_b   1.000
_cell.length_c   1.000
_cell.angle_alpha   90.00
_cell.angle_beta   90.00
_cell.angle_gamma   90.00
#
_symmetry.space_group_name_H-M   'P 1'
#
loop_
_entity.id
_entity.type
_entity.pdbx_description
1 polymer ?
#
loop_
_entity_poly.entity_id
_entity_poly.type
_entity_poly.pdbx_seq_one_letter_code
_entity_poly.pdbx_strand_id
1 'polypeptide(L)'
;MIEATNLRKNFSDFVALNAITCSIPSGCIYGMVGSNGAGKSTFLRLMSGVYQADDGSITIDGEEVYENPAVKARIAFVADEVFFLHSANMNRMARMYEATNPHFSRERFLRLTNVFRLDPTKSLNTFSKGMRRQAATILALSSKPDYIFFDETFDGLDPVMRHLVKTLICEDVAERGSTAIITSHSLRELEDTCDQLALLHKGGIVLESDVQNLKTKLFKIQVAFAEEYDQSRFNELTILHFAKLGSVSNMIIRGEREETVHLLQKMNPLLLDVLPLTLEEVFTYEMEALGYTFDSSLLHESVITP
;
A
#
# COMPACT_ATOMS: atom_id res chain seq x y z
N MET A 1 -10.28 0.78 -14.66
CA MET A 1 -8.85 1.19 -14.69
C MET A 1 -8.74 2.65 -14.31
N ILE A 2 -7.75 3.02 -13.47
CA ILE A 2 -7.47 4.43 -13.13
C ILE A 2 -6.19 4.83 -13.83
N GLU A 3 -6.21 5.96 -14.54
CA GLU A 3 -5.05 6.48 -15.25
C GLU A 3 -4.77 7.90 -14.81
N ALA A 4 -3.54 8.17 -14.38
CA ALA A 4 -3.03 9.50 -14.07
C ALA A 4 -1.90 9.83 -15.05
N THR A 5 -1.94 11.00 -15.65
CA THR A 5 -0.94 11.45 -16.62
C THR A 5 -0.41 12.81 -16.24
N ASN A 6 0.89 12.91 -15.91
CA ASN A 6 1.59 14.13 -15.52
C ASN A 6 0.86 14.96 -14.46
N LEU A 7 0.19 14.27 -13.53
CA LEU A 7 -0.69 14.86 -12.55
C LEU A 7 0.07 15.73 -11.56
N ARG A 8 -0.33 17.00 -11.42
CA ARG A 8 0.28 17.97 -10.50
C ARG A 8 -0.75 18.57 -9.56
N LYS A 9 -0.31 18.81 -8.33
CA LYS A 9 -1.10 19.52 -7.33
C LYS A 9 -0.21 20.34 -6.41
N ASN A 10 -0.55 21.62 -6.28
CA ASN A 10 0.13 22.56 -5.41
C ASN A 10 -0.85 23.13 -4.39
N PHE A 11 -0.37 23.45 -3.20
CA PHE A 11 -1.10 24.21 -2.20
C PHE A 11 -0.24 25.42 -1.83
N SER A 12 -0.59 26.58 -2.34
CA SER A 12 0.26 27.77 -2.28
C SER A 12 1.67 27.46 -2.77
N ASP A 13 2.68 27.60 -1.94
CA ASP A 13 4.09 27.35 -2.28
C ASP A 13 4.54 25.88 -2.12
N PHE A 14 3.62 25.01 -1.64
CA PHE A 14 3.93 23.60 -1.40
C PHE A 14 3.50 22.74 -2.58
N VAL A 15 4.45 22.04 -3.21
CA VAL A 15 4.20 21.06 -4.25
C VAL A 15 3.82 19.73 -3.59
N ALA A 16 2.54 19.39 -3.61
CA ALA A 16 2.03 18.15 -3.02
C ALA A 16 2.17 16.95 -3.96
N LEU A 17 1.97 17.15 -5.26
CA LEU A 17 2.23 16.14 -6.30
C LEU A 17 2.99 16.77 -7.46
N ASN A 18 3.99 16.05 -7.96
CA ASN A 18 4.87 16.49 -9.02
C ASN A 18 4.91 15.51 -10.19
N ALA A 19 4.05 15.75 -11.19
CA ALA A 19 3.98 15.01 -12.44
C ALA A 19 3.82 13.48 -12.27
N ILE A 20 2.88 13.05 -11.41
CA ILE A 20 2.57 11.62 -11.25
C ILE A 20 1.98 11.09 -12.54
N THR A 21 2.57 10.00 -13.03
CA THR A 21 2.04 9.19 -14.14
C THR A 21 2.02 7.74 -13.68
N CYS A 22 0.82 7.13 -13.64
CA CYS A 22 0.63 5.73 -13.31
C CYS A 22 -0.66 5.18 -13.89
N SER A 23 -0.77 3.86 -13.95
CA SER A 23 -1.95 3.14 -14.41
C SER A 23 -2.29 2.03 -13.42
N ILE A 24 -3.46 2.14 -12.76
CA ILE A 24 -3.94 1.16 -11.78
C ILE A 24 -4.96 0.26 -12.46
N PRO A 25 -4.68 -1.03 -12.62
CA PRO A 25 -5.62 -1.98 -13.23
C PRO A 25 -6.94 -2.09 -12.46
N SER A 26 -8.01 -2.44 -13.14
CA SER A 26 -9.27 -2.80 -12.47
C SER A 26 -9.17 -4.19 -11.85
N GLY A 27 -9.91 -4.40 -10.75
CA GLY A 27 -9.99 -5.71 -10.09
C GLY A 27 -8.73 -6.10 -9.32
N CYS A 28 -7.94 -5.13 -8.86
CA CYS A 28 -6.75 -5.37 -8.04
C CYS A 28 -6.78 -4.59 -6.72
N ILE A 29 -5.89 -4.97 -5.82
CA ILE A 29 -5.59 -4.21 -4.62
C ILE A 29 -4.26 -3.49 -4.83
N TYR A 30 -4.32 -2.17 -4.92
CA TYR A 30 -3.17 -1.31 -5.16
C TYR A 30 -2.75 -0.60 -3.88
N GLY A 31 -1.53 -0.85 -3.42
CA GLY A 31 -0.94 -0.23 -2.25
C GLY A 31 -0.12 1.01 -2.59
N MET A 32 -0.30 2.09 -1.85
CA MET A 32 0.57 3.26 -1.92
C MET A 32 1.27 3.48 -0.60
N VAL A 33 2.58 3.39 -0.61
CA VAL A 33 3.45 3.57 0.55
C VAL A 33 4.22 4.88 0.42
N GLY A 34 4.53 5.50 1.55
CA GLY A 34 5.38 6.69 1.61
C GLY A 34 5.31 7.36 2.97
N SER A 35 6.31 8.16 3.28
CA SER A 35 6.33 8.95 4.52
C SER A 35 5.15 9.94 4.63
N ASN A 36 4.93 10.47 5.81
CA ASN A 36 3.96 11.55 5.98
C ASN A 36 4.39 12.76 5.13
N GLY A 37 3.43 13.34 4.42
CA GLY A 37 3.69 14.43 3.47
C GLY A 37 4.19 13.98 2.08
N ALA A 38 4.32 12.67 1.79
CA ALA A 38 4.71 12.17 0.48
C ALA A 38 3.70 12.43 -0.66
N GLY A 39 2.45 12.82 -0.31
CA GLY A 39 1.39 13.12 -1.29
C GLY A 39 0.27 12.08 -1.38
N LYS A 40 0.33 10.99 -0.61
CA LYS A 40 -0.64 9.86 -0.65
C LYS A 40 -2.09 10.31 -0.57
N SER A 41 -2.47 11.00 0.51
CA SER A 41 -3.84 11.49 0.71
C SER A 41 -4.27 12.52 -0.33
N THR A 42 -3.33 13.33 -0.83
CA THR A 42 -3.60 14.29 -1.91
C THR A 42 -3.94 13.56 -3.20
N PHE A 43 -3.19 12.50 -3.51
CA PHE A 43 -3.44 11.69 -4.70
C PHE A 43 -4.78 10.96 -4.60
N LEU A 44 -5.12 10.35 -3.45
CA LEU A 44 -6.45 9.77 -3.23
C LEU A 44 -7.59 10.77 -3.41
N ARG A 45 -7.42 12.01 -2.93
CA ARG A 45 -8.43 13.06 -3.07
C ARG A 45 -8.59 13.56 -4.51
N LEU A 46 -7.54 13.51 -5.31
CA LEU A 46 -7.64 13.75 -6.76
C LEU A 46 -8.35 12.60 -7.46
N MET A 47 -7.98 11.34 -7.19
CA MET A 47 -8.65 10.15 -7.72
C MET A 47 -10.12 10.06 -7.35
N SER A 48 -10.52 10.62 -6.21
CA SER A 48 -11.94 10.69 -5.81
C SER A 48 -12.66 11.95 -6.28
N GLY A 49 -11.97 12.84 -7.00
CA GLY A 49 -12.52 14.10 -7.48
C GLY A 49 -12.87 15.11 -6.37
N VAL A 50 -12.30 14.94 -5.17
CA VAL A 50 -12.40 15.93 -4.07
C VAL A 50 -11.57 17.16 -4.40
N TYR A 51 -10.38 16.94 -4.99
CA TYR A 51 -9.54 18.02 -5.49
C TYR A 51 -9.52 18.02 -7.02
N GLN A 52 -9.36 19.21 -7.58
CA GLN A 52 -9.01 19.41 -8.99
C GLN A 52 -7.49 19.40 -9.14
N ALA A 53 -6.98 18.76 -10.19
CA ALA A 53 -5.58 18.86 -10.56
C ALA A 53 -5.25 20.28 -11.06
N ASP A 54 -4.01 20.72 -10.80
CA ASP A 54 -3.55 22.00 -11.33
C ASP A 54 -2.96 21.82 -12.75
N ASP A 55 -2.47 20.61 -13.04
CA ASP A 55 -1.98 20.21 -14.36
C ASP A 55 -2.05 18.70 -14.52
N GLY A 56 -2.05 18.20 -15.76
CA GLY A 56 -2.23 16.80 -16.08
C GLY A 56 -3.70 16.37 -16.01
N SER A 57 -3.93 15.06 -16.06
CA SER A 57 -5.28 14.48 -16.07
C SER A 57 -5.37 13.24 -15.19
N ILE A 58 -6.58 12.94 -14.74
CA ILE A 58 -6.90 11.69 -14.05
C ILE A 58 -8.27 11.19 -14.52
N THR A 59 -8.30 9.93 -14.95
CA THR A 59 -9.50 9.28 -15.45
C THR A 59 -9.76 7.97 -14.73
N ILE A 60 -11.02 7.58 -14.65
CA ILE A 60 -11.50 6.26 -14.24
C ILE A 60 -12.30 5.68 -15.38
N ASP A 61 -11.84 4.54 -15.92
CA ASP A 61 -12.42 3.89 -17.12
C ASP A 61 -12.55 4.83 -18.31
N GLY A 62 -11.57 5.72 -18.50
CA GLY A 62 -11.52 6.70 -19.59
C GLY A 62 -12.33 7.98 -19.34
N GLU A 63 -13.05 8.10 -18.23
CA GLU A 63 -13.84 9.27 -17.89
C GLU A 63 -13.11 10.15 -16.84
N GLU A 64 -13.12 11.46 -17.04
CA GLU A 64 -12.58 12.40 -16.04
C GLU A 64 -13.36 12.32 -14.73
N VAL A 65 -12.65 12.42 -13.60
CA VAL A 65 -13.24 12.24 -12.27
C VAL A 65 -13.78 13.55 -11.68
N TYR A 66 -13.07 14.66 -11.93
CA TYR A 66 -13.43 15.94 -11.33
C TYR A 66 -14.77 16.45 -11.93
N GLU A 67 -15.68 16.88 -11.04
CA GLU A 67 -17.04 17.32 -11.41
C GLU A 67 -17.86 16.30 -12.20
N ASN A 68 -17.55 15.01 -12.12
CA ASN A 68 -18.29 13.94 -12.76
C ASN A 68 -19.07 13.12 -11.73
N PRO A 69 -20.38 13.41 -11.51
CA PRO A 69 -21.20 12.68 -10.53
C PRO A 69 -21.35 11.19 -10.85
N ALA A 70 -21.35 10.81 -12.14
CA ALA A 70 -21.50 9.42 -12.55
C ALA A 70 -20.30 8.58 -12.13
N VAL A 71 -19.08 9.08 -12.33
CA VAL A 71 -17.86 8.43 -11.87
C VAL A 71 -17.80 8.40 -10.35
N LYS A 72 -18.10 9.54 -9.69
CA LYS A 72 -18.09 9.65 -8.22
C LYS A 72 -19.07 8.70 -7.53
N ALA A 73 -20.20 8.41 -8.13
CA ALA A 73 -21.18 7.45 -7.60
C ALA A 73 -20.64 6.01 -7.53
N ARG A 74 -19.58 5.69 -8.28
CA ARG A 74 -18.90 4.39 -8.31
C ARG A 74 -17.75 4.30 -7.33
N ILE A 75 -17.42 5.39 -6.61
CA ILE A 75 -16.31 5.50 -5.70
C ILE A 75 -16.79 5.53 -4.25
N ALA A 76 -16.14 4.79 -3.36
CA ALA A 76 -16.21 5.00 -1.93
C ALA A 76 -14.85 5.44 -1.40
N PHE A 77 -14.83 6.39 -0.47
CA PHE A 77 -13.62 6.93 0.14
C PHE A 77 -13.69 6.86 1.65
N VAL A 78 -12.74 6.15 2.26
CA VAL A 78 -12.54 6.07 3.71
C VAL A 78 -11.32 6.91 4.06
N ALA A 79 -11.55 8.11 4.57
CA ALA A 79 -10.49 9.04 4.93
C ALA A 79 -9.81 8.64 6.24
N ASP A 80 -8.56 9.08 6.45
CA ASP A 80 -7.84 8.94 7.72
C ASP A 80 -8.61 9.62 8.86
N GLU A 81 -9.02 10.87 8.68
CA GLU A 81 -9.95 11.55 9.60
C GLU A 81 -11.39 11.29 9.19
N VAL A 82 -12.01 10.35 9.88
CA VAL A 82 -13.41 9.99 9.63
C VAL A 82 -14.36 11.03 10.19
N PHE A 83 -15.17 11.63 9.31
CA PHE A 83 -16.24 12.56 9.67
C PHE A 83 -17.61 11.88 9.58
N PHE A 84 -18.44 12.09 10.60
CA PHE A 84 -19.84 11.70 10.61
C PHE A 84 -20.72 12.91 10.96
N LEU A 85 -21.97 12.87 10.49
CA LEU A 85 -22.95 13.90 10.84
C LEU A 85 -23.11 14.00 12.36
N HIS A 86 -23.29 15.22 12.86
CA HIS A 86 -23.48 15.44 14.28
C HIS A 86 -24.66 14.61 14.84
N SER A 87 -24.45 13.99 16.00
CA SER A 87 -25.43 13.10 16.64
C SER A 87 -25.93 11.93 15.77
N ALA A 88 -25.17 11.54 14.74
CA ALA A 88 -25.52 10.37 13.95
C ALA A 88 -25.13 9.06 14.68
N ASN A 89 -25.87 8.02 14.34
CA ASN A 89 -25.50 6.63 14.57
C ASN A 89 -25.35 5.92 13.22
N MET A 90 -24.85 4.69 13.23
CA MET A 90 -24.62 3.96 11.99
C MET A 90 -25.90 3.74 11.17
N ASN A 91 -27.05 3.53 11.83
CA ASN A 91 -28.33 3.38 11.13
C ASN A 91 -28.76 4.66 10.39
N ARG A 92 -28.48 5.84 10.97
CA ARG A 92 -28.76 7.13 10.33
C ARG A 92 -27.83 7.35 9.15
N MET A 93 -26.56 7.04 9.30
CA MET A 93 -25.59 7.10 8.20
C MET A 93 -25.97 6.13 7.07
N ALA A 94 -26.32 4.89 7.38
CA ALA A 94 -26.74 3.91 6.39
C ALA A 94 -27.96 4.39 5.58
N ARG A 95 -28.98 4.99 6.23
CA ARG A 95 -30.12 5.58 5.49
C ARG A 95 -29.72 6.71 4.57
N MET A 96 -28.71 7.52 4.96
CA MET A 96 -28.21 8.57 4.08
C MET A 96 -27.50 7.96 2.86
N TYR A 97 -26.69 6.92 3.06
CA TYR A 97 -26.04 6.19 1.96
C TYR A 97 -27.07 5.53 1.04
N GLU A 98 -28.11 4.91 1.58
CA GLU A 98 -29.23 4.33 0.79
C GLU A 98 -29.92 5.39 -0.10
N ALA A 99 -30.08 6.61 0.41
CA ALA A 99 -30.72 7.70 -0.33
C ALA A 99 -29.83 8.28 -1.45
N THR A 100 -28.50 8.16 -1.34
CA THR A 100 -27.54 8.75 -2.28
C THR A 100 -26.85 7.72 -3.18
N ASN A 101 -26.85 6.44 -2.78
CA ASN A 101 -26.20 5.36 -3.53
C ASN A 101 -27.20 4.22 -3.78
N PRO A 102 -27.63 4.02 -5.05
CA PRO A 102 -28.60 2.97 -5.40
C PRO A 102 -28.08 1.54 -5.21
N HIS A 103 -26.76 1.36 -5.10
CA HIS A 103 -26.12 0.06 -4.90
C HIS A 103 -25.90 -0.30 -3.42
N PHE A 104 -26.26 0.59 -2.49
CA PHE A 104 -26.09 0.33 -1.06
C PHE A 104 -26.89 -0.91 -0.63
N SER A 105 -26.22 -1.86 0.01
CA SER A 105 -26.83 -3.10 0.50
C SER A 105 -27.09 -3.05 2.00
N ARG A 106 -28.34 -2.90 2.38
CA ARG A 106 -28.77 -2.94 3.79
C ARG A 106 -28.44 -4.29 4.44
N GLU A 107 -28.62 -5.37 3.71
CA GLU A 107 -28.27 -6.72 4.18
C GLU A 107 -26.78 -6.82 4.50
N ARG A 108 -25.92 -6.36 3.60
CA ARG A 108 -24.46 -6.35 3.81
C ARG A 108 -24.09 -5.45 4.99
N PHE A 109 -24.70 -4.30 5.13
CA PHE A 109 -24.51 -3.40 6.27
C PHE A 109 -24.82 -4.11 7.60
N LEU A 110 -25.94 -4.80 7.71
CA LEU A 110 -26.32 -5.53 8.92
C LEU A 110 -25.37 -6.69 9.19
N ARG A 111 -24.98 -7.45 8.17
CA ARG A 111 -24.01 -8.54 8.28
C ARG A 111 -22.67 -8.02 8.80
N LEU A 112 -22.13 -6.99 8.19
CA LEU A 112 -20.84 -6.41 8.58
C LEU A 112 -20.90 -5.80 9.99
N THR A 113 -21.98 -5.09 10.33
CA THR A 113 -22.18 -4.56 11.68
C THR A 113 -22.10 -5.64 12.76
N ASN A 114 -22.70 -6.82 12.49
CA ASN A 114 -22.61 -7.97 13.38
C ASN A 114 -21.20 -8.57 13.46
N VAL A 115 -20.51 -8.72 12.32
CA VAL A 115 -19.12 -9.22 12.25
C VAL A 115 -18.17 -8.34 13.06
N PHE A 116 -18.30 -7.01 12.95
CA PHE A 116 -17.50 -6.05 13.72
C PHE A 116 -17.98 -5.87 15.17
N ARG A 117 -19.12 -6.46 15.54
CA ARG A 117 -19.74 -6.34 16.85
C ARG A 117 -20.01 -4.89 17.28
N LEU A 118 -20.33 -4.03 16.32
CA LEU A 118 -20.69 -2.65 16.58
C LEU A 118 -22.21 -2.54 16.78
N ASP A 119 -22.61 -1.75 17.78
CA ASP A 119 -24.03 -1.41 17.99
C ASP A 119 -24.42 -0.24 17.06
N PRO A 120 -25.24 -0.48 16.02
CA PRO A 120 -25.57 0.53 15.01
C PRO A 120 -26.50 1.62 15.55
N THR A 121 -27.03 1.49 16.76
CA THR A 121 -27.93 2.47 17.39
C THR A 121 -27.16 3.49 18.24
N LYS A 122 -25.96 3.15 18.70
CA LYS A 122 -25.14 4.06 19.51
C LYS A 122 -24.65 5.25 18.71
N SER A 123 -24.55 6.40 19.38
CA SER A 123 -23.97 7.61 18.78
C SER A 123 -22.51 7.37 18.35
N LEU A 124 -22.18 7.72 17.10
CA LEU A 124 -20.83 7.62 16.56
C LEU A 124 -19.83 8.53 17.29
N ASN A 125 -20.31 9.56 18.00
CA ASN A 125 -19.46 10.40 18.84
C ASN A 125 -18.90 9.67 20.08
N THR A 126 -19.54 8.57 20.49
CA THR A 126 -19.07 7.74 21.62
C THR A 126 -18.09 6.64 21.18
N PHE A 127 -17.88 6.48 19.88
CA PHE A 127 -16.95 5.49 19.33
C PHE A 127 -15.50 5.96 19.47
N SER A 128 -14.60 5.01 19.78
CA SER A 128 -13.17 5.26 19.70
C SER A 128 -12.73 5.56 18.25
N LYS A 129 -11.52 6.09 18.04
CA LYS A 129 -10.96 6.32 16.70
C LYS A 129 -11.04 5.06 15.83
N GLY A 130 -10.63 3.92 16.37
CA GLY A 130 -10.70 2.62 15.66
C GLY A 130 -12.14 2.18 15.36
N MET A 131 -13.07 2.30 16.30
CA MET A 131 -14.49 1.97 16.03
C MET A 131 -15.12 2.89 14.98
N ARG A 132 -14.74 4.17 14.93
CA ARG A 132 -15.19 5.10 13.88
C ARG A 132 -14.67 4.70 12.51
N ARG A 133 -13.42 4.27 12.40
CA ARG A 133 -12.84 3.71 11.15
C ARG A 133 -13.55 2.43 10.72
N GLN A 134 -13.83 1.52 11.66
CA GLN A 134 -14.62 0.32 11.38
C GLN A 134 -16.00 0.69 10.83
N ALA A 135 -16.69 1.65 11.45
CA ALA A 135 -17.99 2.11 11.00
C ALA A 135 -17.94 2.70 9.59
N ALA A 136 -16.93 3.52 9.28
CA ALA A 136 -16.73 4.08 7.95
C ALA A 136 -16.46 2.98 6.90
N THR A 137 -15.62 2.00 7.23
CA THR A 137 -15.33 0.84 6.38
C THR A 137 -16.59 0.01 6.10
N ILE A 138 -17.42 -0.26 7.11
CA ILE A 138 -18.70 -0.95 6.95
C ILE A 138 -19.62 -0.21 5.98
N LEU A 139 -19.77 1.10 6.15
CA LEU A 139 -20.61 1.93 5.28
C LEU A 139 -20.09 1.95 3.84
N ALA A 140 -18.78 2.11 3.67
CA ALA A 140 -18.14 2.11 2.37
C ALA A 140 -18.29 0.77 1.64
N LEU A 141 -17.98 -0.36 2.28
CA LEU A 141 -18.15 -1.70 1.69
C LEU A 141 -19.62 -2.03 1.41
N SER A 142 -20.55 -1.52 2.24
CA SER A 142 -21.98 -1.74 2.04
C SER A 142 -22.54 -0.96 0.84
N SER A 143 -21.83 0.07 0.38
CA SER A 143 -22.16 0.82 -0.83
C SER A 143 -21.87 0.08 -2.12
N LYS A 144 -21.15 -1.06 -2.05
CA LYS A 144 -20.74 -1.89 -3.18
C LYS A 144 -20.10 -1.07 -4.31
N PRO A 145 -19.10 -0.23 -4.02
CA PRO A 145 -18.47 0.61 -5.03
C PRO A 145 -17.64 -0.23 -6.01
N ASP A 146 -17.40 0.31 -7.22
CA ASP A 146 -16.43 -0.29 -8.16
C ASP A 146 -15.00 0.02 -7.74
N TYR A 147 -14.80 1.20 -7.14
CA TYR A 147 -13.52 1.69 -6.65
C TYR A 147 -13.64 2.09 -5.19
N ILE A 148 -12.75 1.57 -4.34
CA ILE A 148 -12.73 1.91 -2.92
C ILE A 148 -11.35 2.40 -2.51
N PHE A 149 -11.31 3.58 -1.90
CA PHE A 149 -10.08 4.25 -1.48
C PHE A 149 -9.99 4.27 0.04
N PHE A 150 -8.88 3.78 0.57
CA PHE A 150 -8.60 3.70 1.99
C PHE A 150 -7.37 4.55 2.32
N ASP A 151 -7.58 5.67 3.02
CA ASP A 151 -6.50 6.55 3.45
C ASP A 151 -6.09 6.21 4.88
N GLU A 152 -4.88 5.61 5.05
CA GLU A 152 -4.28 5.18 6.34
C GLU A 152 -5.27 4.37 7.21
N THR A 153 -6.10 3.54 6.59
CA THR A 153 -7.27 2.91 7.25
C THR A 153 -6.87 1.87 8.30
N PHE A 154 -5.71 1.27 8.17
CA PHE A 154 -5.23 0.26 9.12
C PHE A 154 -4.66 0.86 10.40
N ASP A 155 -4.28 2.14 10.37
CA ASP A 155 -3.74 2.84 11.53
C ASP A 155 -4.76 2.93 12.67
N GLY A 156 -4.35 2.58 13.89
CA GLY A 156 -5.22 2.58 15.07
C GLY A 156 -6.22 1.43 15.15
N LEU A 157 -6.17 0.44 14.23
CA LEU A 157 -6.87 -0.83 14.37
C LEU A 157 -5.99 -1.85 15.11
N ASP A 158 -6.59 -2.62 16.01
CA ASP A 158 -5.89 -3.77 16.58
C ASP A 158 -5.63 -4.86 15.51
N PRO A 159 -4.69 -5.79 15.74
CA PRO A 159 -4.31 -6.79 14.74
C PRO A 159 -5.46 -7.64 14.23
N VAL A 160 -6.45 -7.96 15.08
CA VAL A 160 -7.61 -8.80 14.71
C VAL A 160 -8.53 -8.03 13.75
N MET A 161 -8.84 -6.77 14.09
CA MET A 161 -9.68 -5.91 13.25
C MET A 161 -8.99 -5.55 11.96
N ARG A 162 -7.67 -5.33 11.98
CA ARG A 162 -6.87 -5.10 10.76
C ARG A 162 -6.96 -6.31 9.82
N HIS A 163 -6.76 -7.51 10.32
CA HIS A 163 -6.89 -8.73 9.53
C HIS A 163 -8.30 -8.90 8.95
N LEU A 164 -9.33 -8.64 9.75
CA LEU A 164 -10.71 -8.69 9.30
C LEU A 164 -10.99 -7.71 8.14
N VAL A 165 -10.53 -6.46 8.26
CA VAL A 165 -10.70 -5.45 7.19
C VAL A 165 -9.97 -5.88 5.93
N LYS A 166 -8.73 -6.37 6.03
CA LYS A 166 -7.97 -6.91 4.89
C LYS A 166 -8.73 -8.04 4.19
N THR A 167 -9.22 -9.02 4.95
CA THR A 167 -10.01 -10.15 4.41
C THR A 167 -11.23 -9.65 3.65
N LEU A 168 -11.99 -8.72 4.22
CA LEU A 168 -13.18 -8.17 3.57
C LEU A 168 -12.87 -7.39 2.29
N ILE A 169 -11.72 -6.70 2.23
CA ILE A 169 -11.27 -6.03 1.00
C ILE A 169 -10.90 -7.09 -0.06
N CYS A 170 -10.13 -8.11 0.31
CA CYS A 170 -9.77 -9.20 -0.60
C CYS A 170 -11.02 -9.93 -1.14
N GLU A 171 -11.99 -10.24 -0.27
CA GLU A 171 -13.26 -10.83 -0.67
C GLU A 171 -14.01 -9.94 -1.68
N ASP A 172 -14.08 -8.63 -1.41
CA ASP A 172 -14.80 -7.68 -2.27
C ASP A 172 -14.16 -7.57 -3.64
N VAL A 173 -12.83 -7.55 -3.71
CA VAL A 173 -12.08 -7.54 -4.97
C VAL A 173 -12.27 -8.86 -5.71
N ALA A 174 -12.11 -10.01 -5.03
CA ALA A 174 -12.21 -11.33 -5.65
C ALA A 174 -13.63 -11.67 -6.15
N GLU A 175 -14.68 -11.33 -5.38
CA GLU A 175 -16.06 -11.68 -5.71
C GLU A 175 -16.71 -10.72 -6.69
N ARG A 176 -16.39 -9.43 -6.62
CA ARG A 176 -17.05 -8.38 -7.38
C ARG A 176 -16.21 -7.75 -8.49
N GLY A 177 -14.90 -8.05 -8.51
CA GLY A 177 -13.98 -7.36 -9.40
C GLY A 177 -13.80 -5.87 -9.07
N SER A 178 -14.10 -5.46 -7.83
CA SER A 178 -13.85 -4.09 -7.39
C SER A 178 -12.36 -3.79 -7.34
N THR A 179 -11.98 -2.52 -7.34
CA THR A 179 -10.59 -2.10 -7.24
C THR A 179 -10.39 -1.38 -5.91
N ALA A 180 -9.43 -1.82 -5.11
CA ALA A 180 -9.12 -1.19 -3.83
C ALA A 180 -7.78 -0.46 -3.91
N ILE A 181 -7.74 0.80 -3.47
CA ILE A 181 -6.51 1.57 -3.32
C ILE A 181 -6.31 1.84 -1.84
N ILE A 182 -5.16 1.44 -1.31
CA ILE A 182 -4.86 1.52 0.13
C ILE A 182 -3.57 2.30 0.32
N THR A 183 -3.63 3.38 1.11
CA THR A 183 -2.41 4.08 1.52
C THR A 183 -1.98 3.65 2.91
N SER A 184 -0.67 3.56 3.12
CA SER A 184 -0.05 3.34 4.42
C SER A 184 1.34 3.98 4.47
N HIS A 185 1.83 4.27 5.67
CA HIS A 185 3.23 4.60 5.90
C HIS A 185 4.08 3.35 6.22
N SER A 186 3.48 2.17 6.33
CA SER A 186 4.12 0.90 6.62
C SER A 186 3.94 -0.11 5.48
N LEU A 187 5.05 -0.58 4.92
CA LEU A 187 5.06 -1.64 3.90
C LEU A 187 4.49 -2.96 4.43
N ARG A 188 4.78 -3.29 5.69
CA ARG A 188 4.28 -4.54 6.33
C ARG A 188 2.76 -4.61 6.34
N GLU A 189 2.10 -3.47 6.40
CA GLU A 189 0.64 -3.44 6.38
C GLU A 189 0.06 -3.83 5.02
N LEU A 190 0.78 -3.59 3.94
CA LEU A 190 0.34 -3.80 2.56
C LEU A 190 0.84 -5.10 1.96
N GLU A 191 1.95 -5.65 2.48
CA GLU A 191 2.68 -6.78 1.90
C GLU A 191 1.82 -8.03 1.63
N ASP A 192 0.91 -8.35 2.54
CA ASP A 192 0.07 -9.56 2.47
C ASP A 192 -1.28 -9.32 1.80
N THR A 193 -1.52 -8.11 1.31
CA THR A 193 -2.86 -7.72 0.85
C THR A 193 -2.84 -7.19 -0.58
N CYS A 194 -1.78 -6.47 -0.96
CA CYS A 194 -1.74 -5.78 -2.24
C CYS A 194 -1.15 -6.64 -3.36
N ASP A 195 -1.72 -6.50 -4.56
CA ASP A 195 -1.19 -7.11 -5.79
C ASP A 195 -0.04 -6.26 -6.35
N GLN A 196 -0.20 -4.94 -6.28
CA GLN A 196 0.76 -3.94 -6.75
C GLN A 196 1.04 -2.91 -5.67
N LEU A 197 2.26 -2.40 -5.67
CA LEU A 197 2.72 -1.36 -4.73
C LEU A 197 3.40 -0.21 -5.48
N ALA A 198 3.08 1.01 -5.06
CA ALA A 198 3.80 2.23 -5.45
C ALA A 198 4.42 2.89 -4.23
N LEU A 199 5.67 3.30 -4.34
CA LEU A 199 6.35 4.13 -3.37
C LEU A 199 6.27 5.59 -3.79
N LEU A 200 5.61 6.40 -2.95
CA LEU A 200 5.54 7.85 -3.12
C LEU A 200 6.61 8.53 -2.27
N HIS A 201 7.35 9.44 -2.89
CA HIS A 201 8.33 10.28 -2.22
C HIS A 201 8.30 11.69 -2.80
N LYS A 202 8.20 12.71 -1.95
CA LYS A 202 8.19 14.15 -2.35
C LYS A 202 7.25 14.45 -3.53
N GLY A 203 6.05 13.88 -3.48
CA GLY A 203 5.00 14.12 -4.47
C GLY A 203 5.15 13.37 -5.79
N GLY A 204 6.12 12.46 -5.93
CA GLY A 204 6.33 11.61 -7.11
C GLY A 204 6.26 10.13 -6.77
N ILE A 205 5.95 9.30 -7.76
CA ILE A 205 6.12 7.83 -7.67
C ILE A 205 7.57 7.54 -8.03
N VAL A 206 8.29 6.92 -7.09
CA VAL A 206 9.71 6.57 -7.24
C VAL A 206 9.87 5.14 -7.71
N LEU A 207 8.99 4.27 -7.24
CA LEU A 207 8.97 2.86 -7.58
C LEU A 207 7.52 2.38 -7.67
N GLU A 208 7.22 1.63 -8.72
CA GLU A 208 5.94 0.94 -8.90
C GLU A 208 6.22 -0.47 -9.41
N SER A 209 5.65 -1.47 -8.76
CA SER A 209 5.84 -2.86 -9.14
C SER A 209 4.76 -3.77 -8.57
N ASP A 210 4.58 -4.90 -9.24
CA ASP A 210 3.87 -6.06 -8.72
C ASP A 210 4.61 -6.65 -7.51
N VAL A 211 3.88 -6.98 -6.45
CA VAL A 211 4.46 -7.49 -5.18
C VAL A 211 5.21 -8.80 -5.40
N GLN A 212 4.70 -9.68 -6.25
CA GLN A 212 5.33 -10.97 -6.52
C GLN A 212 6.66 -10.77 -7.28
N ASN A 213 6.69 -9.87 -8.25
CA ASN A 213 7.90 -9.52 -8.98
C ASN A 213 8.98 -8.94 -8.07
N LEU A 214 8.60 -8.08 -7.11
CA LEU A 214 9.54 -7.55 -6.14
C LEU A 214 10.17 -8.66 -5.29
N LYS A 215 9.37 -9.61 -4.83
CA LYS A 215 9.82 -10.73 -3.99
C LYS A 215 10.66 -11.78 -4.73
N THR A 216 10.49 -11.89 -6.04
CA THR A 216 11.20 -12.92 -6.82
C THR A 216 12.53 -12.44 -7.41
N LYS A 217 12.65 -11.15 -7.74
CA LYS A 217 13.83 -10.59 -8.40
C LYS A 217 14.96 -10.22 -7.46
N LEU A 218 14.66 -10.01 -6.17
CA LEU A 218 15.64 -9.71 -5.14
C LEU A 218 15.60 -10.78 -4.06
N PHE A 219 16.77 -11.27 -3.69
CA PHE A 219 16.91 -12.24 -2.61
C PHE A 219 18.24 -12.06 -1.88
N LYS A 220 18.26 -12.49 -0.63
CA LYS A 220 19.42 -12.44 0.24
C LYS A 220 20.11 -13.80 0.26
N ILE A 221 21.42 -13.80 0.07
CA ILE A 221 22.24 -14.99 0.18
C ILE A 221 23.25 -14.80 1.32
N GLN A 222 23.38 -15.85 2.14
CA GLN A 222 24.51 -16.01 3.03
C GLN A 222 25.44 -17.06 2.43
N VAL A 223 26.72 -16.70 2.30
CA VAL A 223 27.73 -17.61 1.76
C VAL A 223 29.01 -17.54 2.58
N ALA A 224 29.68 -18.68 2.76
CA ALA A 224 31.00 -18.76 3.36
C ALA A 224 31.87 -19.74 2.57
N PHE A 225 33.18 -19.47 2.50
CA PHE A 225 34.17 -20.34 1.88
C PHE A 225 35.31 -20.66 2.85
N ALA A 226 36.05 -21.73 2.59
CA ALA A 226 37.22 -22.11 3.40
C ALA A 226 38.38 -21.12 3.22
N GLU A 227 38.48 -20.52 2.06
CA GLU A 227 39.54 -19.57 1.71
C GLU A 227 39.07 -18.13 1.95
N GLU A 228 40.05 -17.22 2.13
CA GLU A 228 39.70 -15.78 2.14
C GLU A 228 39.22 -15.33 0.78
N TYR A 229 38.18 -14.51 0.79
CA TYR A 229 37.55 -13.98 -0.43
C TYR A 229 36.98 -12.59 -0.15
N ASP A 230 36.75 -11.87 -1.23
CA ASP A 230 36.07 -10.56 -1.25
C ASP A 230 34.97 -10.53 -2.30
N GLN A 231 34.37 -9.36 -2.53
CA GLN A 231 33.29 -9.18 -3.49
C GLN A 231 33.69 -9.51 -4.93
N SER A 232 34.96 -9.39 -5.29
CA SER A 232 35.46 -9.65 -6.66
C SER A 232 35.27 -11.10 -7.10
N ARG A 233 35.13 -12.04 -6.15
CA ARG A 233 34.82 -13.46 -6.45
C ARG A 233 33.47 -13.65 -7.14
N PHE A 234 32.58 -12.67 -7.04
CA PHE A 234 31.19 -12.74 -7.47
C PHE A 234 30.87 -11.81 -8.66
N ASN A 235 31.86 -11.52 -9.51
CA ASN A 235 31.70 -10.56 -10.62
C ASN A 235 30.63 -10.92 -11.65
N GLU A 236 30.19 -12.19 -11.69
CA GLU A 236 29.10 -12.65 -12.58
C GLU A 236 27.71 -12.36 -12.01
N LEU A 237 27.62 -11.90 -10.76
CA LEU A 237 26.37 -11.62 -10.05
C LEU A 237 26.08 -10.12 -9.98
N THR A 238 24.83 -9.75 -10.14
CA THR A 238 24.39 -8.36 -9.90
C THR A 238 24.12 -8.15 -8.41
N ILE A 239 25.17 -7.78 -7.68
CA ILE A 239 25.11 -7.57 -6.24
C ILE A 239 24.75 -6.12 -5.96
N LEU A 240 23.63 -5.88 -5.27
CA LEU A 240 23.20 -4.56 -4.81
C LEU A 240 23.85 -4.18 -3.46
N HIS A 241 24.01 -5.16 -2.58
CA HIS A 241 24.63 -4.95 -1.29
C HIS A 241 25.53 -6.15 -0.96
N PHE A 242 26.72 -5.87 -0.41
CA PHE A 242 27.67 -6.88 0.04
C PHE A 242 28.20 -6.50 1.43
N ALA A 243 28.00 -7.38 2.39
CA ALA A 243 28.54 -7.22 3.74
C ALA A 243 29.18 -8.52 4.21
N LYS A 244 30.45 -8.47 4.62
CA LYS A 244 31.18 -9.62 5.17
C LYS A 244 31.36 -9.45 6.66
N LEU A 245 30.94 -10.44 7.42
CA LEU A 245 31.12 -10.51 8.86
C LEU A 245 31.87 -11.81 9.23
N GLY A 246 33.14 -11.69 9.52
CA GLY A 246 34.00 -12.85 9.71
C GLY A 246 34.16 -13.65 8.41
N SER A 247 33.83 -14.94 8.44
CA SER A 247 33.88 -15.84 7.28
C SER A 247 32.59 -15.86 6.45
N VAL A 248 31.51 -15.23 6.94
CA VAL A 248 30.20 -15.25 6.27
C VAL A 248 29.97 -13.92 5.56
N SER A 249 29.57 -13.99 4.30
CA SER A 249 29.10 -12.83 3.53
C SER A 249 27.60 -12.88 3.37
N ASN A 250 26.96 -11.74 3.56
CA ASN A 250 25.56 -11.49 3.24
C ASN A 250 25.51 -10.66 1.96
N MET A 251 24.80 -11.16 0.95
CA MET A 251 24.65 -10.49 -0.34
C MET A 251 23.18 -10.29 -0.66
N ILE A 252 22.83 -9.11 -1.17
CA ILE A 252 21.54 -8.87 -1.82
C ILE A 252 21.79 -8.91 -3.31
N ILE A 253 21.14 -9.84 -3.98
CA ILE A 253 21.36 -10.13 -5.40
C ILE A 253 20.10 -9.87 -6.20
N ARG A 254 20.27 -9.22 -7.34
CA ARG A 254 19.21 -9.07 -8.36
C ARG A 254 19.44 -10.09 -9.46
N GLY A 255 18.43 -10.93 -9.72
CA GLY A 255 18.50 -11.93 -10.78
C GLY A 255 17.57 -13.12 -10.57
N GLU A 256 17.80 -14.18 -11.33
CA GLU A 256 17.07 -15.43 -11.17
C GLU A 256 17.68 -16.27 -10.06
N ARG A 257 16.85 -16.62 -9.08
CA ARG A 257 17.28 -17.31 -7.85
C ARG A 257 17.94 -18.65 -8.13
N GLU A 258 17.35 -19.48 -8.99
CA GLU A 258 17.84 -20.82 -9.27
C GLU A 258 19.20 -20.82 -9.97
N GLU A 259 19.37 -19.92 -10.95
CA GLU A 259 20.63 -19.74 -11.68
C GLU A 259 21.73 -19.27 -10.74
N THR A 260 21.43 -18.29 -9.88
CA THR A 260 22.39 -17.74 -8.90
C THR A 260 22.83 -18.80 -7.90
N VAL A 261 21.89 -19.57 -7.34
CA VAL A 261 22.20 -20.65 -6.40
C VAL A 261 23.07 -21.71 -7.08
N HIS A 262 22.75 -22.11 -8.32
CA HIS A 262 23.54 -23.08 -9.08
C HIS A 262 24.98 -22.59 -9.36
N LEU A 263 25.12 -21.31 -9.68
CA LEU A 263 26.45 -20.70 -9.90
C LEU A 263 27.27 -20.69 -8.61
N LEU A 264 26.68 -20.29 -7.49
CA LEU A 264 27.36 -20.29 -6.19
C LEU A 264 27.72 -21.71 -5.71
N GLN A 265 26.88 -22.72 -5.94
CA GLN A 265 27.16 -24.11 -5.61
C GLN A 265 28.40 -24.64 -6.32
N LYS A 266 28.63 -24.23 -7.59
CA LYS A 266 29.84 -24.61 -8.34
C LYS A 266 31.13 -24.07 -7.74
N MET A 267 31.04 -23.03 -6.91
CA MET A 267 32.20 -22.45 -6.21
C MET A 267 32.58 -23.21 -4.94
N ASN A 268 31.88 -24.32 -4.61
CA ASN A 268 32.08 -25.15 -3.42
C ASN A 268 32.06 -24.37 -2.09
N PRO A 269 30.97 -23.66 -1.76
CA PRO A 269 30.87 -22.94 -0.48
C PRO A 269 30.74 -23.91 0.69
N LEU A 270 31.26 -23.52 1.88
CA LEU A 270 31.02 -24.20 3.15
C LEU A 270 29.59 -23.96 3.68
N LEU A 271 29.06 -22.79 3.40
CA LEU A 271 27.69 -22.37 3.72
C LEU A 271 27.09 -21.69 2.51
N LEU A 272 25.86 -22.05 2.18
CA LEU A 272 25.07 -21.36 1.17
C LEU A 272 23.59 -21.45 1.57
N ASP A 273 23.05 -20.34 2.06
CA ASP A 273 21.67 -20.20 2.45
C ASP A 273 21.01 -19.05 1.70
N VAL A 274 19.77 -19.28 1.25
CA VAL A 274 18.94 -18.25 0.65
C VAL A 274 17.89 -17.83 1.66
N LEU A 275 17.97 -16.58 2.08
CA LEU A 275 17.08 -15.99 3.07
C LEU A 275 16.00 -15.16 2.37
N PRO A 276 14.76 -15.17 2.90
CA PRO A 276 13.73 -14.28 2.41
C PRO A 276 14.09 -12.84 2.72
N LEU A 277 13.75 -11.93 1.80
CA LEU A 277 13.76 -10.49 2.04
C LEU A 277 12.36 -10.04 2.43
N THR A 278 12.29 -9.14 3.40
CA THR A 278 11.06 -8.38 3.64
C THR A 278 10.88 -7.34 2.54
N LEU A 279 9.66 -6.93 2.27
CA LEU A 279 9.43 -5.83 1.32
C LEU A 279 10.12 -4.54 1.76
N GLU A 280 10.28 -4.28 3.05
CA GLU A 280 11.03 -3.13 3.54
C GLU A 280 12.50 -3.17 3.11
N GLU A 281 13.14 -4.34 3.21
CA GLU A 281 14.50 -4.53 2.72
C GLU A 281 14.57 -4.36 1.20
N VAL A 282 13.64 -4.99 0.45
CA VAL A 282 13.57 -4.85 -1.02
C VAL A 282 13.47 -3.38 -1.42
N PHE A 283 12.55 -2.63 -0.81
CA PHE A 283 12.38 -1.21 -1.11
C PHE A 283 13.59 -0.38 -0.75
N THR A 284 14.25 -0.67 0.38
CA THR A 284 15.46 0.03 0.79
C THR A 284 16.56 -0.13 -0.27
N TYR A 285 16.83 -1.36 -0.70
CA TYR A 285 17.85 -1.62 -1.71
C TYR A 285 17.50 -1.09 -3.10
N GLU A 286 16.23 -1.14 -3.49
CA GLU A 286 15.78 -0.51 -4.75
C GLU A 286 15.96 1.01 -4.71
N MET A 287 15.65 1.65 -3.59
CA MET A 287 15.81 3.09 -3.43
C MET A 287 17.30 3.50 -3.43
N GLU A 288 18.16 2.73 -2.74
CA GLU A 288 19.61 2.95 -2.78
C GLU A 288 20.16 2.82 -4.20
N ALA A 289 19.69 1.83 -4.97
CA ALA A 289 20.07 1.63 -6.36
C ALA A 289 19.64 2.78 -7.28
N LEU A 290 18.54 3.48 -6.93
CA LEU A 290 18.07 4.69 -7.62
C LEU A 290 18.80 5.97 -7.16
N GLY A 291 19.78 5.85 -6.24
CA GLY A 291 20.55 6.98 -5.72
C GLY A 291 19.90 7.74 -4.56
N TYR A 292 18.84 7.20 -3.97
CA TYR A 292 18.26 7.74 -2.75
C TYR A 292 19.01 7.19 -1.54
N THR A 293 19.84 8.01 -0.87
CA THR A 293 20.46 7.63 0.40
C THR A 293 19.49 7.92 1.55
N PHE A 294 19.06 6.88 2.23
CA PHE A 294 18.43 7.03 3.54
C PHE A 294 19.55 7.22 4.58
N ASP A 295 19.34 8.18 5.47
CA ASP A 295 20.24 8.32 6.62
C ASP A 295 20.09 7.05 7.47
N SER A 296 21.08 6.16 7.36
CA SER A 296 21.08 4.85 8.02
C SER A 296 21.05 4.95 9.56
N SER A 297 21.20 6.15 10.12
CA SER A 297 21.06 6.39 11.55
C SER A 297 19.64 6.15 12.08
N LEU A 298 18.62 6.21 11.21
CA LEU A 298 17.22 5.96 11.59
C LEU A 298 16.84 4.47 11.61
N LEU A 299 17.65 3.60 11.00
CA LEU A 299 17.41 2.15 10.95
C LEU A 299 18.09 1.38 12.11
N HIS A 300 19.01 2.02 12.84
CA HIS A 300 19.77 1.38 13.93
C HIS A 300 19.16 1.54 15.33
N GLU A 301 18.09 2.30 15.51
CA GLU A 301 17.48 2.47 16.85
C GLU A 301 16.50 1.36 17.27
N SER A 302 16.22 0.37 16.43
CA SER A 302 15.26 -0.70 16.76
C SER A 302 15.88 -2.05 17.15
N VAL A 303 17.21 -2.17 17.25
CA VAL A 303 17.88 -3.44 17.64
C VAL A 303 18.99 -3.16 18.63
N ILE A 304 18.73 -2.62 19.78
CA ILE A 304 19.51 -2.88 21.03
C ILE A 304 18.73 -2.28 22.21
N THR A 305 17.98 -3.10 22.93
CA THR A 305 18.01 -3.10 24.40
C THR A 305 17.54 -4.45 24.92
N PRO A 306 18.21 -4.97 25.95
CA PRO A 306 18.17 -6.36 26.40
C PRO A 306 16.89 -6.77 27.12
#